data_2037c28e510793df7ae6513953d3adca
#
_entry.id   2037c28e510793df7ae6513953d3adca
#
_cell.length_a   1.000
_cell.length_b   1.000
_cell.length_c   1.000
_cell.angle_alpha   90.00
_cell.angle_beta   90.00
_cell.angle_gamma   90.00
#
_symmetry.space_group_name_H-M   'P 1'
#
loop_
_entity.id
_entity.type
_entity.pdbx_description
1 polymer ?
#
loop_
_entity_poly.entity_id
_entity_poly.type
_entity_poly.pdbx_seq_one_letter_code
_entity_poly.pdbx_strand_id
1 'polypeptide(L)'
;MNNGKSKPGRRALNSAGISSMLVIFVVLATVILSVLCLVTVRQDLDRAKKLSTAQEEYYAADVRATERLDKLYAIIGDETVIDISAAATEQGFEVSGGGRGGQTLTFLWSEDINDGSKLNCKAEYKDGKLSVTGWKTISNSYYEDENSLPIWNGDSIPV
;
A
#
# COMPACT_ATOMS: atom_id res chain seq x y z
N MET A 1 -82.88 -40.07 -25.55
CA MET A 1 -81.44 -40.37 -25.45
C MET A 1 -80.70 -38.99 -25.43
N ASN A 2 -80.30 -38.52 -24.25
CA ASN A 2 -79.72 -37.21 -24.08
C ASN A 2 -78.25 -37.41 -23.57
N ASN A 3 -77.32 -37.21 -24.46
CA ASN A 3 -75.89 -37.45 -24.21
C ASN A 3 -75.27 -36.19 -23.58
N GLY A 4 -75.29 -36.09 -22.25
CA GLY A 4 -74.64 -35.07 -21.50
C GLY A 4 -73.10 -35.21 -21.54
N LYS A 5 -72.42 -34.43 -22.42
CA LYS A 5 -70.96 -34.31 -22.37
C LYS A 5 -70.55 -33.49 -21.16
N SER A 6 -70.04 -34.15 -20.14
CA SER A 6 -69.36 -33.47 -19.03
C SER A 6 -68.08 -32.85 -19.53
N LYS A 7 -67.98 -31.51 -19.49
CA LYS A 7 -66.74 -30.75 -19.73
C LYS A 7 -65.74 -31.03 -18.61
N PRO A 8 -64.47 -31.38 -18.92
CA PRO A 8 -63.46 -31.53 -17.88
C PRO A 8 -63.24 -30.16 -17.22
N GLY A 9 -63.47 -30.11 -15.90
CA GLY A 9 -63.19 -28.90 -15.10
C GLY A 9 -61.73 -28.55 -15.19
N ARG A 10 -61.39 -27.40 -15.77
CA ARG A 10 -60.07 -26.82 -15.66
C ARG A 10 -59.81 -26.58 -14.18
N ARG A 11 -58.90 -27.35 -13.61
CA ARG A 11 -58.35 -27.08 -12.29
C ARG A 11 -57.72 -25.66 -12.36
N ALA A 12 -58.38 -24.71 -11.78
CA ALA A 12 -57.79 -23.40 -11.52
C ALA A 12 -56.59 -23.69 -10.58
N LEU A 13 -55.43 -23.74 -11.14
CA LEU A 13 -54.18 -23.71 -10.38
C LEU A 13 -54.26 -22.49 -9.50
N ASN A 14 -54.22 -22.69 -8.18
CA ASN A 14 -54.35 -21.62 -7.20
C ASN A 14 -53.24 -20.57 -7.42
N SER A 15 -53.55 -19.55 -8.21
CA SER A 15 -52.65 -18.44 -8.52
C SER A 15 -52.21 -17.68 -7.24
N ALA A 16 -53.05 -17.77 -6.19
CA ALA A 16 -52.72 -17.20 -4.88
C ALA A 16 -51.45 -17.78 -4.23
N GLY A 17 -51.21 -19.12 -4.39
CA GLY A 17 -50.03 -19.74 -3.82
C GLY A 17 -48.72 -19.37 -4.54
N ILE A 18 -48.78 -19.23 -5.87
CA ILE A 18 -47.63 -18.82 -6.68
C ILE A 18 -47.25 -17.34 -6.39
N SER A 19 -48.26 -16.47 -6.26
CA SER A 19 -48.03 -15.06 -5.93
C SER A 19 -47.41 -14.91 -4.55
N SER A 20 -47.84 -15.65 -3.54
CA SER A 20 -47.26 -15.61 -2.19
C SER A 20 -45.82 -16.12 -2.18
N MET A 21 -45.48 -17.17 -2.92
CA MET A 21 -44.11 -17.68 -3.02
C MET A 21 -43.17 -16.67 -3.69
N LEU A 22 -43.64 -15.96 -4.73
CA LEU A 22 -42.88 -14.93 -5.41
C LEU A 22 -42.56 -13.76 -4.47
N VAL A 23 -43.53 -13.28 -3.67
CA VAL A 23 -43.32 -12.24 -2.69
C VAL A 23 -42.25 -12.62 -1.65
N ILE A 24 -42.33 -13.84 -1.12
CA ILE A 24 -41.33 -14.33 -0.16
C ILE A 24 -39.94 -14.36 -0.80
N PHE A 25 -39.84 -14.82 -2.04
CA PHE A 25 -38.58 -14.85 -2.77
C PHE A 25 -37.97 -13.45 -2.97
N VAL A 26 -38.80 -12.48 -3.37
CA VAL A 26 -38.36 -11.08 -3.54
C VAL A 26 -37.88 -10.48 -2.22
N VAL A 27 -38.62 -10.72 -1.12
CA VAL A 27 -38.20 -10.24 0.21
C VAL A 27 -36.86 -10.86 0.63
N LEU A 28 -36.68 -12.16 0.46
CA LEU A 28 -35.40 -12.83 0.76
C LEU A 28 -34.28 -12.29 -0.09
N ALA A 29 -34.49 -12.10 -1.40
CA ALA A 29 -33.49 -11.53 -2.30
C ALA A 29 -33.09 -10.12 -1.88
N THR A 30 -34.04 -9.26 -1.51
CA THR A 30 -33.75 -7.88 -1.07
C THR A 30 -32.99 -7.85 0.25
N VAL A 31 -33.30 -8.74 1.19
CA VAL A 31 -32.56 -8.87 2.46
C VAL A 31 -31.11 -9.29 2.21
N ILE A 32 -30.88 -10.31 1.37
CA ILE A 32 -29.54 -10.77 1.02
C ILE A 32 -28.72 -9.67 0.36
N LEU A 33 -29.30 -8.95 -0.62
CA LEU A 33 -28.63 -7.83 -1.28
C LEU A 33 -28.29 -6.71 -0.29
N SER A 34 -29.19 -6.38 0.63
CA SER A 34 -28.96 -5.36 1.66
C SER A 34 -27.78 -5.73 2.58
N VAL A 35 -27.70 -6.99 2.99
CA VAL A 35 -26.58 -7.47 3.82
C VAL A 35 -25.27 -7.43 3.05
N LEU A 36 -25.25 -7.88 1.79
CA LEU A 36 -24.06 -7.81 0.95
C LEU A 36 -23.56 -6.38 0.77
N CYS A 37 -24.48 -5.43 0.46
CA CYS A 37 -24.12 -4.01 0.36
C CYS A 37 -23.52 -3.48 1.66
N LEU A 38 -24.10 -3.81 2.82
CA LEU A 38 -23.58 -3.37 4.10
C LEU A 38 -22.16 -3.90 4.38
N VAL A 39 -21.91 -5.18 4.08
CA VAL A 39 -20.59 -5.80 4.25
C VAL A 39 -19.57 -5.14 3.33
N THR A 40 -19.91 -4.92 2.06
CA THR A 40 -19.02 -4.24 1.10
C THR A 40 -18.65 -2.83 1.57
N VAL A 41 -19.64 -2.04 1.98
CA VAL A 41 -19.39 -0.66 2.47
C VAL A 41 -18.46 -0.65 3.70
N ARG A 42 -18.64 -1.58 4.63
CA ARG A 42 -17.74 -1.69 5.80
C ARG A 42 -16.32 -2.02 5.40
N GLN A 43 -16.13 -2.98 4.48
CA GLN A 43 -14.81 -3.33 3.98
C GLN A 43 -14.13 -2.16 3.26
N ASP A 44 -14.88 -1.40 2.46
CA ASP A 44 -14.35 -0.24 1.75
C ASP A 44 -13.97 0.88 2.73
N LEU A 45 -14.77 1.08 3.79
CA LEU A 45 -14.44 2.04 4.85
C LEU A 45 -13.15 1.66 5.59
N ASP A 46 -12.97 0.38 5.91
CA ASP A 46 -11.76 -0.09 6.59
C ASP A 46 -10.52 0.03 5.70
N ARG A 47 -10.66 -0.24 4.40
CA ARG A 47 -9.58 -0.01 3.42
C ARG A 47 -9.24 1.47 3.29
N ALA A 48 -10.26 2.34 3.21
CA ALA A 48 -10.06 3.78 3.12
C ALA A 48 -9.34 4.34 4.36
N LYS A 49 -9.71 3.88 5.56
CA LYS A 49 -9.03 4.26 6.80
C LYS A 49 -7.56 3.83 6.80
N LYS A 50 -7.27 2.56 6.46
CA LYS A 50 -5.89 2.06 6.37
C LYS A 50 -5.05 2.86 5.38
N LEU A 51 -5.62 3.20 4.22
CA LEU A 51 -4.94 4.02 3.22
C LEU A 51 -4.66 5.43 3.73
N SER A 52 -5.64 6.05 4.38
CA SER A 52 -5.49 7.38 4.99
C SER A 52 -4.38 7.40 6.04
N THR A 53 -4.36 6.40 6.94
CA THR A 53 -3.31 6.28 7.96
C THR A 53 -1.93 6.08 7.33
N ALA A 54 -1.83 5.20 6.34
CA ALA A 54 -0.56 4.96 5.65
C ALA A 54 -0.03 6.21 4.92
N GLN A 55 -0.92 7.01 4.35
CA GLN A 55 -0.55 8.29 3.75
C GLN A 55 -0.07 9.30 4.79
N GLU A 56 -0.76 9.41 5.92
CA GLU A 56 -0.36 10.31 7.01
C GLU A 56 1.03 9.95 7.56
N GLU A 57 1.28 8.66 7.81
CA GLU A 57 2.58 8.14 8.26
C GLU A 57 3.69 8.44 7.23
N TYR A 58 3.41 8.22 5.95
CA TYR A 58 4.35 8.53 4.87
C TYR A 58 4.68 10.02 4.82
N TYR A 59 3.68 10.90 4.82
CA TYR A 59 3.92 12.34 4.78
C TYR A 59 4.64 12.86 6.03
N ALA A 60 4.36 12.27 7.19
CA ALA A 60 5.11 12.61 8.40
C ALA A 60 6.59 12.23 8.30
N ALA A 61 6.91 11.09 7.69
CA ALA A 61 8.30 10.69 7.43
C ALA A 61 8.95 11.57 6.36
N ASP A 62 8.22 11.94 5.31
CA ASP A 62 8.68 12.83 4.24
C ASP A 62 9.04 14.22 4.76
N VAL A 63 8.21 14.78 5.65
CA VAL A 63 8.51 16.06 6.32
C VAL A 63 9.81 15.96 7.13
N ARG A 64 9.97 14.91 7.96
CA ARG A 64 11.20 14.72 8.74
C ARG A 64 12.43 14.55 7.86
N ALA A 65 12.29 13.82 6.76
CA ALA A 65 13.37 13.62 5.79
C ALA A 65 13.76 14.93 5.09
N THR A 66 12.77 15.77 4.77
CA THR A 66 12.99 17.10 4.18
C THR A 66 13.65 18.04 5.18
N GLU A 67 13.24 18.06 6.45
CA GLU A 67 13.89 18.83 7.51
C GLU A 67 15.37 18.45 7.69
N ARG A 68 15.70 17.16 7.55
CA ARG A 68 17.10 16.73 7.54
C ARG A 68 17.84 17.23 6.30
N LEU A 69 17.21 17.17 5.14
CA LEU A 69 17.79 17.71 3.91
C LEU A 69 18.11 19.21 4.05
N ASP A 70 17.20 19.98 4.67
CA ASP A 70 17.43 21.42 4.94
C ASP A 70 18.62 21.65 5.87
N LYS A 71 18.80 20.81 6.90
CA LYS A 71 20.00 20.85 7.75
C LYS A 71 21.28 20.58 6.94
N LEU A 72 21.22 19.63 6.00
CA LEU A 72 22.36 19.35 5.13
C LEU A 72 22.69 20.52 4.22
N TYR A 73 21.67 21.21 3.67
CA TYR A 73 21.88 22.46 2.93
C TYR A 73 22.49 23.55 3.79
N ALA A 74 22.07 23.68 5.05
CA ALA A 74 22.66 24.65 5.98
C ALA A 74 24.14 24.37 6.27
N ILE A 75 24.52 23.10 6.48
CA ILE A 75 25.91 22.69 6.69
C ILE A 75 26.78 23.03 5.46
N ILE A 76 26.27 22.73 4.27
CA ILE A 76 27.00 22.98 3.02
C ILE A 76 27.12 24.49 2.70
N GLY A 77 26.11 25.27 3.07
CA GLY A 77 26.09 26.73 2.86
C GLY A 77 26.86 27.53 3.90
N ASP A 78 27.32 26.90 4.98
CA ASP A 78 28.07 27.55 6.03
C ASP A 78 29.57 27.57 5.70
N GLU A 79 30.08 28.72 5.31
CA GLU A 79 31.51 28.92 4.96
C GLU A 79 32.48 28.69 6.15
N THR A 80 31.95 28.59 7.38
CA THR A 80 32.77 28.32 8.57
C THR A 80 33.04 26.83 8.76
N VAL A 81 32.29 25.94 8.09
CA VAL A 81 32.44 24.50 8.16
C VAL A 81 33.60 24.04 7.29
N ILE A 82 34.71 23.69 7.94
CA ILE A 82 35.94 23.21 7.26
C ILE A 82 35.77 21.77 6.74
N ASP A 83 35.05 20.93 7.46
CA ASP A 83 34.83 19.51 7.11
C ASP A 83 33.33 19.21 7.09
N ILE A 84 32.75 19.24 5.89
CA ILE A 84 31.35 18.93 5.64
C ILE A 84 31.02 17.49 6.06
N SER A 85 31.96 16.56 5.89
CA SER A 85 31.70 15.13 6.20
C SER A 85 31.58 14.90 7.70
N ALA A 86 32.44 15.54 8.48
CA ALA A 86 32.40 15.46 9.95
C ALA A 86 31.12 16.12 10.49
N ALA A 87 30.78 17.32 10.03
CA ALA A 87 29.60 18.06 10.45
C ALA A 87 28.29 17.31 10.09
N ALA A 88 28.22 16.68 8.92
CA ALA A 88 27.07 15.87 8.52
C ALA A 88 26.96 14.61 9.38
N THR A 89 28.06 13.95 9.70
CA THR A 89 28.07 12.76 10.56
C THR A 89 27.57 13.08 11.97
N GLU A 90 27.93 14.23 12.53
CA GLU A 90 27.42 14.72 13.83
C GLU A 90 25.90 14.93 13.82
N GLN A 91 25.33 15.27 12.68
CA GLN A 91 23.87 15.41 12.49
C GLN A 91 23.18 14.08 12.15
N GLY A 92 23.91 12.97 12.18
CA GLY A 92 23.35 11.62 12.00
C GLY A 92 23.18 11.19 10.54
N PHE A 93 23.95 11.79 9.63
CA PHE A 93 24.03 11.30 8.25
C PHE A 93 25.13 10.23 8.13
N GLU A 94 24.85 9.20 7.37
CA GLU A 94 25.88 8.26 6.91
C GLU A 94 26.58 8.89 5.71
N VAL A 95 27.89 9.17 5.85
CA VAL A 95 28.66 9.82 4.80
C VAL A 95 29.61 8.81 4.16
N SER A 96 29.57 8.72 2.84
CA SER A 96 30.51 7.89 2.07
C SER A 96 31.12 8.69 0.93
N GLY A 97 32.38 8.39 0.60
CA GLY A 97 33.18 9.17 -0.35
C GLY A 97 33.99 10.24 0.36
N GLY A 98 34.71 11.07 -0.36
CA GLY A 98 35.52 12.13 0.23
C GLY A 98 36.97 11.73 0.44
N GLY A 99 37.70 11.71 -0.63
CA GLY A 99 39.19 11.77 -0.62
C GLY A 99 39.64 13.04 -1.32
N ARG A 100 40.84 13.51 -0.99
CA ARG A 100 41.45 14.71 -1.53
C ARG A 100 41.31 14.81 -3.06
N GLY A 101 40.62 15.84 -3.55
CA GLY A 101 40.59 16.22 -4.95
C GLY A 101 39.33 15.80 -5.71
N GLY A 102 38.22 16.58 -5.60
CA GLY A 102 37.07 16.50 -6.52
C GLY A 102 36.19 15.26 -6.41
N GLN A 103 36.25 14.54 -5.29
CA GLN A 103 35.43 13.35 -5.08
C GLN A 103 34.02 13.73 -4.61
N THR A 104 33.05 12.99 -5.11
CA THR A 104 31.65 13.09 -4.72
C THR A 104 31.46 12.62 -3.28
N LEU A 105 30.85 13.46 -2.43
CA LEU A 105 30.36 13.07 -1.12
C LEU A 105 28.94 12.56 -1.26
N THR A 106 28.67 11.39 -0.71
CA THR A 106 27.33 10.79 -0.69
C THR A 106 26.82 10.79 0.74
N PHE A 107 25.63 11.33 0.94
CA PHE A 107 24.92 11.39 2.21
C PHE A 107 23.74 10.46 2.15
N LEU A 108 23.59 9.63 3.18
CA LEU A 108 22.48 8.68 3.32
C LEU A 108 21.81 8.93 4.67
N TRP A 109 20.49 8.91 4.68
CA TRP A 109 19.69 8.94 5.90
C TRP A 109 18.38 8.21 5.68
N SER A 110 17.74 7.78 6.76
CA SER A 110 16.46 7.10 6.71
C SER A 110 15.52 7.61 7.80
N GLU A 111 14.24 7.62 7.48
CA GLU A 111 13.16 7.96 8.41
C GLU A 111 12.17 6.80 8.48
N ASP A 112 11.76 6.45 9.69
CA ASP A 112 10.75 5.41 9.87
C ASP A 112 9.38 5.94 9.45
N ILE A 113 8.70 5.21 8.56
CA ILE A 113 7.32 5.47 8.17
C ILE A 113 6.41 4.79 9.18
N ASN A 114 6.63 3.48 9.38
CA ASN A 114 5.97 2.65 10.37
C ASN A 114 6.86 1.44 10.72
N ASP A 115 6.34 0.51 11.55
CA ASP A 115 7.10 -0.68 11.99
C ASP A 115 7.60 -1.56 10.83
N GLY A 116 6.94 -1.49 9.68
CA GLY A 116 7.25 -2.33 8.51
C GLY A 116 7.94 -1.61 7.36
N SER A 117 8.17 -0.29 7.43
CA SER A 117 8.72 0.46 6.30
C SER A 117 9.49 1.71 6.71
N LYS A 118 10.53 2.02 5.94
CA LYS A 118 11.39 3.20 6.09
C LYS A 118 11.49 3.97 4.78
N LEU A 119 11.63 5.29 4.88
CA LEU A 119 11.96 6.16 3.78
C LEU A 119 13.49 6.33 3.74
N ASN A 120 14.14 5.78 2.71
CA ASN A 120 15.56 5.94 2.50
C ASN A 120 15.84 7.07 1.52
N CYS A 121 16.68 7.99 1.96
CA CYS A 121 17.07 9.19 1.22
C CYS A 121 18.56 9.17 0.91
N LYS A 122 18.92 9.64 -0.27
CA LYS A 122 20.29 9.75 -0.74
C LYS A 122 20.50 11.09 -1.43
N ALA A 123 21.56 11.80 -1.05
CA ALA A 123 22.00 13.01 -1.72
C ALA A 123 23.48 12.91 -2.06
N GLU A 124 23.89 13.55 -3.14
CA GLU A 124 25.27 13.61 -3.60
C GLU A 124 25.71 15.06 -3.73
N TYR A 125 26.87 15.38 -3.12
CA TYR A 125 27.50 16.66 -3.23
C TYR A 125 28.74 16.57 -4.12
N LYS A 126 28.72 17.31 -5.21
CA LYS A 126 29.78 17.33 -6.19
C LYS A 126 29.93 18.74 -6.77
N ASP A 127 31.16 19.21 -6.94
CA ASP A 127 31.49 20.48 -7.58
C ASP A 127 30.71 21.69 -7.01
N GLY A 128 30.53 21.72 -5.67
CA GLY A 128 29.80 22.79 -4.98
C GLY A 128 28.28 22.66 -5.07
N LYS A 129 27.73 21.58 -5.64
CA LYS A 129 26.30 21.39 -5.81
C LYS A 129 25.81 20.13 -5.11
N LEU A 130 24.76 20.29 -4.29
CA LEU A 130 24.03 19.17 -3.71
C LEU A 130 22.90 18.75 -4.65
N SER A 131 22.75 17.45 -4.88
CA SER A 131 21.66 16.87 -5.66
C SER A 131 21.08 15.64 -4.95
N VAL A 132 19.76 15.57 -4.84
CA VAL A 132 19.06 14.41 -4.31
C VAL A 132 19.00 13.34 -5.39
N THR A 133 19.60 12.18 -5.12
CA THR A 133 19.70 11.06 -6.09
C THR A 133 18.86 9.87 -5.71
N GLY A 134 18.33 9.81 -4.48
CA GLY A 134 17.47 8.74 -4.01
C GLY A 134 16.45 9.24 -2.99
N TRP A 135 15.18 8.82 -3.19
CA TRP A 135 14.07 9.11 -2.29
C TRP A 135 13.05 7.99 -2.44
N LYS A 136 13.14 6.96 -1.63
CA LYS A 136 12.29 5.78 -1.83
C LYS A 136 11.98 5.03 -0.54
N THR A 137 10.78 4.50 -0.47
CA THR A 137 10.34 3.62 0.60
C THR A 137 10.95 2.23 0.43
N ILE A 138 11.47 1.70 1.54
CA ILE A 138 11.93 0.31 1.64
C ILE A 138 11.07 -0.37 2.71
N SER A 139 10.53 -1.53 2.39
CA SER A 139 9.83 -2.37 3.36
C SER A 139 10.84 -3.12 4.22
N ASN A 140 10.64 -3.06 5.55
CA ASN A 140 11.39 -3.85 6.53
C ASN A 140 10.85 -5.28 6.66
N SER A 141 9.79 -5.63 5.93
CA SER A 141 9.36 -7.00 5.88
C SER A 141 10.50 -7.82 5.25
N TYR A 142 11.39 -8.31 6.12
CA TYR A 142 12.07 -9.55 5.85
C TYR A 142 10.92 -10.52 5.55
N TYR A 143 10.71 -10.82 4.30
CA TYR A 143 10.16 -12.10 3.98
C TYR A 143 11.19 -13.08 4.54
N GLU A 144 10.98 -13.57 5.74
CA GLU A 144 11.50 -14.86 6.10
C GLU A 144 10.94 -15.79 5.04
N ASP A 145 11.79 -16.13 4.12
CA ASP A 145 11.51 -16.91 2.92
C ASP A 145 11.35 -18.39 3.33
N GLU A 146 10.57 -18.62 4.41
CA GLU A 146 10.18 -19.95 4.88
C GLU A 146 9.21 -20.62 3.90
N ASN A 147 8.77 -19.88 2.88
CA ASN A 147 7.86 -20.35 1.86
C ASN A 147 8.22 -19.82 0.46
N SER A 148 9.51 -19.70 0.17
CA SER A 148 9.95 -19.53 -1.21
C SER A 148 9.45 -20.75 -1.97
N LEU A 149 8.39 -20.54 -2.75
CA LEU A 149 7.97 -21.53 -3.73
C LEU A 149 9.23 -21.92 -4.51
N PRO A 150 9.59 -23.22 -4.57
CA PRO A 150 10.78 -23.62 -5.30
C PRO A 150 10.67 -23.10 -6.73
N ILE A 151 11.47 -22.12 -7.07
CA ILE A 151 11.53 -21.61 -8.45
C ILE A 151 11.99 -22.78 -9.28
N TRP A 152 11.11 -23.22 -10.17
CA TRP A 152 11.43 -24.27 -11.12
C TRP A 152 12.67 -23.83 -11.94
N ASN A 153 13.77 -24.52 -11.73
CA ASN A 153 15.08 -24.23 -12.38
C ASN A 153 15.24 -24.93 -13.73
N GLY A 154 14.18 -25.53 -14.28
CA GLY A 154 14.20 -26.20 -15.58
C GLY A 154 14.61 -27.66 -15.53
N ASP A 155 14.87 -28.21 -14.36
CA ASP A 155 15.19 -29.65 -14.23
C ASP A 155 13.91 -30.49 -14.35
N SER A 156 14.07 -31.66 -14.99
CA SER A 156 12.97 -32.59 -15.29
C SER A 156 12.28 -33.08 -14.02
N ILE A 157 10.93 -33.04 -14.03
CA ILE A 157 10.11 -33.65 -12.98
C ILE A 157 10.49 -35.14 -12.86
N PRO A 158 10.88 -35.62 -11.67
CA PRO A 158 11.08 -37.06 -11.48
C PRO A 158 9.72 -37.76 -11.67
N VAL A 159 9.67 -38.72 -12.60
CA VAL A 159 8.54 -39.58 -12.88
C VAL A 159 8.44 -40.69 -11.83
#